data_752aae01de5b65c11ff0e4ef98a6f6d5
#
_entry.id   752aae01de5b65c11ff0e4ef98a6f6d5
#
_cell.length_a   1.000
_cell.length_b   1.000
_cell.length_c   1.000
_cell.angle_alpha   90.00
_cell.angle_beta   90.00
_cell.angle_gamma   90.00
#
_symmetry.space_group_name_H-M   'P 1'
#
loop_
_entity.id
_entity.type
_entity.pdbx_description
1 polymer ?
#
loop_
_entity_poly.entity_id
_entity_poly.type
_entity_poly.pdbx_seq_one_letter_code
_entity_poly.pdbx_strand_id
1 'polypeptide(L)'
;MTIYTFNLLVGYEPNGVDVAQASRALMLRELNEPAKFVFTTWPQPYKLDYYLSLGHRYEELLHAYLSFTDQDSHIPSLTVGALQQKFKLTRLDLKSQSETDSVYACSDGTFLVFKMDSYQKGCVRYVDYHVNGMLLKREWYGTSKLVTEYFEKGIIIRRSYHNKDGRIAFEELKQGTSWLYRLGTEILVTKTEVMRRFLARLPLTTADT
;
A
#
# COMPACT_ATOMS: atom_id res chain seq x y z
N MET A 1 2.38 15.52 21.17
CA MET A 1 1.09 14.79 20.88
C MET A 1 1.03 14.52 19.39
N THR A 2 0.60 13.35 18.92
CA THR A 2 0.48 13.07 17.48
C THR A 2 -0.97 13.32 17.03
N ILE A 3 -1.16 14.15 16.01
CA ILE A 3 -2.48 14.46 15.45
C ILE A 3 -2.82 13.41 14.39
N TYR A 4 -3.96 12.73 14.53
CA TYR A 4 -4.46 11.76 13.55
C TYR A 4 -5.61 12.35 12.74
N THR A 5 -5.45 12.42 11.43
CA THR A 5 -6.49 12.83 10.48
C THR A 5 -6.95 11.63 9.66
N PHE A 6 -8.24 11.31 9.69
CA PHE A 6 -8.80 10.13 9.03
C PHE A 6 -9.37 10.46 7.65
N ASN A 7 -8.90 9.74 6.64
CA ASN A 7 -9.47 9.70 5.29
C ASN A 7 -10.40 8.50 5.15
N LEU A 8 -11.70 8.73 5.41
CA LEU A 8 -12.72 7.68 5.35
C LEU A 8 -13.10 7.31 3.91
N LEU A 9 -13.00 8.26 2.98
CA LEU A 9 -13.32 8.08 1.57
C LEU A 9 -12.26 8.75 0.73
N VAL A 10 -11.37 7.94 0.18
CA VAL A 10 -10.49 8.38 -0.90
C VAL A 10 -11.32 8.33 -2.18
N GLY A 11 -11.92 9.47 -2.57
CA GLY A 11 -12.71 9.60 -3.81
C GLY A 11 -11.90 9.20 -5.05
N TYR A 12 -12.56 8.94 -6.18
CA TYR A 12 -11.88 8.62 -7.44
C TYR A 12 -11.20 9.84 -8.06
N GLU A 13 -11.67 11.04 -7.75
CA GLU A 13 -11.15 12.30 -8.27
C GLU A 13 -10.58 13.17 -7.15
N PRO A 14 -9.55 14.00 -7.45
CA PRO A 14 -9.07 15.03 -6.55
C PRO A 14 -10.20 15.95 -6.12
N ASN A 15 -10.30 16.22 -4.84
CA ASN A 15 -11.35 17.11 -4.32
C ASN A 15 -10.77 18.11 -3.31
N GLY A 16 -11.61 19.09 -2.93
CA GLY A 16 -11.18 20.14 -1.99
C GLY A 16 -10.77 19.62 -0.61
N VAL A 17 -11.25 18.44 -0.21
CA VAL A 17 -10.85 17.81 1.07
C VAL A 17 -9.40 17.36 1.00
N ASP A 18 -8.96 16.77 -0.12
CA ASP A 18 -7.57 16.30 -0.30
C ASP A 18 -6.60 17.50 -0.24
N VAL A 19 -6.95 18.61 -0.92
CA VAL A 19 -6.17 19.85 -0.90
C VAL A 19 -6.13 20.46 0.51
N ALA A 20 -7.27 20.49 1.22
CA ALA A 20 -7.34 21.00 2.59
C ALA A 20 -6.50 20.16 3.56
N GLN A 21 -6.45 18.85 3.36
CA GLN A 21 -5.58 17.97 4.17
C GLN A 21 -4.11 18.20 3.89
N ALA A 22 -3.71 18.40 2.63
CA ALA A 22 -2.34 18.74 2.28
C ALA A 22 -1.91 20.10 2.90
N SER A 23 -2.78 21.11 2.83
CA SER A 23 -2.56 22.41 3.48
C SER A 23 -2.38 22.25 4.99
N ARG A 24 -3.21 21.41 5.62
CA ARG A 24 -3.09 21.07 7.05
C ARG A 24 -1.77 20.35 7.36
N ALA A 25 -1.33 19.42 6.50
CA ALA A 25 -0.04 18.75 6.67
C ALA A 25 1.13 19.73 6.66
N LEU A 26 1.12 20.68 5.71
CA LEU A 26 2.12 21.75 5.64
C LEU A 26 2.11 22.63 6.91
N MET A 27 0.95 23.10 7.32
CA MET A 27 0.78 23.93 8.53
C MET A 27 1.27 23.21 9.79
N LEU A 28 0.88 21.96 10.02
CA LEU A 28 1.30 21.19 11.19
C LEU A 28 2.82 20.95 11.18
N ARG A 29 3.41 20.78 10.02
CA ARG A 29 4.86 20.63 9.88
C ARG A 29 5.61 21.94 10.21
N GLU A 30 5.10 23.11 9.80
CA GLU A 30 5.64 24.41 10.15
C GLU A 30 5.56 24.68 11.67
N LEU A 31 4.51 24.18 12.30
CA LEU A 31 4.32 24.25 13.77
C LEU A 31 5.13 23.17 14.53
N ASN A 32 5.88 22.30 13.85
CA ASN A 32 6.57 21.14 14.42
C ASN A 32 5.62 20.16 15.16
N GLU A 33 4.35 20.11 14.78
CA GLU A 33 3.37 19.19 15.36
C GLU A 33 3.34 17.88 14.53
N PRO A 34 3.67 16.72 15.15
CA PRO A 34 3.63 15.46 14.45
C PRO A 34 2.20 15.10 14.05
N ALA A 35 2.01 14.79 12.75
CA ALA A 35 0.71 14.44 12.20
C ALA A 35 0.76 13.13 11.42
N LYS A 36 -0.35 12.37 11.45
CA LYS A 36 -0.57 11.16 10.64
C LYS A 36 -1.88 11.27 9.89
N PHE A 37 -1.84 11.02 8.58
CA PHE A 37 -3.00 10.96 7.70
C PHE A 37 -3.35 9.50 7.46
N VAL A 38 -4.48 9.08 8.03
CA VAL A 38 -4.87 7.67 8.09
C VAL A 38 -5.71 7.30 6.88
N PHE A 39 -5.22 6.36 6.08
CA PHE A 39 -6.00 5.72 5.02
C PHE A 39 -6.70 4.48 5.57
N THR A 40 -8.02 4.43 5.42
CA THR A 40 -8.87 3.31 5.88
C THR A 40 -9.09 2.26 4.78
N THR A 41 -8.42 2.41 3.64
CA THR A 41 -8.35 1.44 2.54
C THR A 41 -6.96 1.49 1.94
N TRP A 42 -6.50 0.40 1.30
CA TRP A 42 -5.25 0.44 0.55
C TRP A 42 -5.40 1.34 -0.69
N PRO A 43 -4.58 2.38 -0.86
CA PRO A 43 -4.74 3.32 -1.97
C PRO A 43 -4.35 2.69 -3.30
N GLN A 44 -5.02 3.13 -4.37
CA GLN A 44 -4.56 2.87 -5.73
C GLN A 44 -3.22 3.59 -5.98
N PRO A 45 -2.34 3.08 -6.90
CA PRO A 45 -1.02 3.68 -7.13
C PRO A 45 -1.08 5.19 -7.43
N TYR A 46 -1.95 5.61 -8.35
CA TYR A 46 -2.10 7.00 -8.75
C TYR A 46 -2.59 7.93 -7.63
N LYS A 47 -3.32 7.37 -6.65
CA LYS A 47 -3.79 8.13 -5.48
C LYS A 47 -2.68 8.43 -4.51
N LEU A 48 -1.79 7.46 -4.29
CA LEU A 48 -0.60 7.68 -3.47
C LEU A 48 0.28 8.76 -4.10
N ASP A 49 0.51 8.69 -5.43
CA ASP A 49 1.25 9.72 -6.16
C ASP A 49 0.59 11.10 -6.04
N TYR A 50 -0.73 11.16 -6.11
CA TYR A 50 -1.46 12.40 -5.95
C TYR A 50 -1.25 13.01 -4.56
N TYR A 51 -1.37 12.25 -3.47
CA TYR A 51 -1.12 12.77 -2.13
C TYR A 51 0.32 13.25 -1.94
N LEU A 52 1.28 12.50 -2.44
CA LEU A 52 2.69 12.91 -2.40
C LEU A 52 2.93 14.18 -3.25
N SER A 53 2.26 14.33 -4.38
CA SER A 53 2.34 15.54 -5.23
C SER A 53 1.75 16.78 -4.56
N LEU A 54 0.77 16.62 -3.68
CA LEU A 54 0.20 17.69 -2.86
C LEU A 54 1.12 18.11 -1.70
N GLY A 55 2.25 17.43 -1.49
CA GLY A 55 3.24 17.76 -0.47
C GLY A 55 3.15 16.94 0.81
N HIS A 56 2.33 15.90 0.88
CA HIS A 56 2.44 14.91 1.93
C HIS A 56 3.77 14.15 1.85
N ARG A 57 4.28 13.70 2.99
CA ARG A 57 5.45 12.83 3.06
C ARG A 57 5.01 11.40 3.35
N TYR A 58 5.80 10.42 2.91
CA TYR A 58 5.52 9.00 3.19
C TYR A 58 5.35 8.75 4.70
N GLU A 59 6.18 9.37 5.53
CA GLU A 59 6.17 9.21 6.99
C GLU A 59 4.89 9.72 7.65
N GLU A 60 4.18 10.64 7.00
CA GLU A 60 2.91 11.20 7.47
C GLU A 60 1.71 10.30 7.12
N LEU A 61 1.88 9.41 6.14
CA LEU A 61 0.81 8.54 5.68
C LEU A 61 0.76 7.26 6.53
N LEU A 62 -0.39 6.92 7.06
CA LEU A 62 -0.62 5.72 7.86
C LEU A 62 -1.72 4.88 7.22
N HIS A 63 -1.40 3.64 6.88
CA HIS A 63 -2.36 2.69 6.35
C HIS A 63 -2.94 1.85 7.49
N ALA A 64 -4.24 2.04 7.80
CA ALA A 64 -4.89 1.40 8.94
C ALA A 64 -4.67 -0.12 8.98
N TYR A 65 -4.73 -0.78 7.83
CA TYR A 65 -4.62 -2.24 7.76
C TYR A 65 -3.19 -2.77 7.89
N LEU A 66 -2.16 -1.95 7.56
CA LEU A 66 -0.77 -2.31 7.85
C LEU A 66 -0.46 -2.32 9.35
N SER A 67 -1.23 -1.62 10.17
CA SER A 67 -1.08 -1.66 11.63
C SER A 67 -1.36 -3.05 12.23
N PHE A 68 -1.99 -3.95 11.46
CA PHE A 68 -2.20 -5.34 11.87
C PHE A 68 -1.01 -6.26 11.58
N THR A 69 0.02 -5.75 10.91
CA THR A 69 1.28 -6.44 10.61
C THR A 69 2.41 -5.96 11.53
N ASP A 70 3.57 -6.61 11.44
CA ASP A 70 4.80 -6.19 12.12
C ASP A 70 5.73 -5.34 11.23
N GLN A 71 5.19 -4.74 10.15
CA GLN A 71 5.94 -3.87 9.23
C GLN A 71 6.29 -2.54 9.91
N ASP A 72 7.56 -2.15 9.86
CA ASP A 72 8.02 -0.87 10.43
C ASP A 72 7.71 0.31 9.51
N SER A 73 7.71 0.08 8.20
CA SER A 73 7.56 1.12 7.19
C SER A 73 6.89 0.59 5.93
N HIS A 74 6.08 1.44 5.33
CA HIS A 74 5.50 1.20 3.99
C HIS A 74 6.27 1.95 2.88
N ILE A 75 7.37 2.63 3.22
CA ILE A 75 8.17 3.39 2.27
C ILE A 75 8.94 2.41 1.37
N PRO A 76 8.82 2.53 0.03
CA PRO A 76 9.57 1.69 -0.90
C PRO A 76 11.08 1.81 -0.68
N SER A 77 11.75 0.68 -0.53
CA SER A 77 13.20 0.62 -0.28
C SER A 77 13.92 -0.52 -1.00
N LEU A 78 13.16 -1.48 -1.59
CA LEU A 78 13.75 -2.56 -2.35
C LEU A 78 14.10 -2.10 -3.76
N THR A 79 15.36 -2.33 -4.17
CA THR A 79 15.84 -2.02 -5.51
C THR A 79 15.44 -3.10 -6.52
N VAL A 80 15.53 -2.75 -7.82
CA VAL A 80 15.37 -3.73 -8.92
C VAL A 80 16.29 -4.94 -8.72
N GLY A 81 17.56 -4.71 -8.39
CA GLY A 81 18.54 -5.78 -8.19
C GLY A 81 18.17 -6.73 -7.05
N ALA A 82 17.67 -6.19 -5.93
CA ALA A 82 17.21 -7.01 -4.80
C ALA A 82 16.01 -7.90 -5.20
N LEU A 83 15.07 -7.36 -5.98
CA LEU A 83 13.94 -8.14 -6.47
C LEU A 83 14.32 -9.13 -7.57
N GLN A 84 15.26 -8.79 -8.45
CA GLN A 84 15.82 -9.75 -9.42
C GLN A 84 16.40 -10.97 -8.72
N GLN A 85 17.21 -10.76 -7.66
CA GLN A 85 17.72 -11.85 -6.83
C GLN A 85 16.61 -12.68 -6.20
N LYS A 86 15.63 -12.02 -5.61
CA LYS A 86 14.48 -12.69 -4.96
C LYS A 86 13.71 -13.56 -5.94
N PHE A 87 13.48 -13.08 -7.16
CA PHE A 87 12.76 -13.81 -8.20
C PHE A 87 13.66 -14.70 -9.06
N LYS A 88 14.95 -14.73 -8.80
CA LYS A 88 15.96 -15.47 -9.58
C LYS A 88 15.97 -15.10 -11.07
N LEU A 89 15.71 -13.83 -11.37
CA LEU A 89 15.69 -13.31 -12.73
C LEU A 89 17.11 -13.01 -13.22
N THR A 90 17.34 -13.25 -14.49
CA THR A 90 18.60 -12.97 -15.18
C THR A 90 18.41 -11.80 -16.16
N ARG A 91 19.54 -11.33 -16.75
CA ARG A 91 19.49 -10.33 -17.82
C ARG A 91 18.78 -10.84 -19.07
N LEU A 92 18.75 -12.15 -19.30
CA LEU A 92 18.07 -12.76 -20.45
C LEU A 92 16.54 -12.67 -20.34
N ASP A 93 15.99 -12.59 -19.12
CA ASP A 93 14.57 -12.47 -18.85
C ASP A 93 14.06 -11.06 -19.09
N LEU A 94 14.94 -10.04 -19.08
CA LEU A 94 14.59 -8.64 -19.30
C LEU A 94 14.14 -8.40 -20.74
N LYS A 95 12.92 -7.90 -20.91
CA LYS A 95 12.31 -7.58 -22.22
C LYS A 95 12.34 -6.08 -22.53
N SER A 96 12.09 -5.25 -21.52
CA SER A 96 12.17 -3.79 -21.66
C SER A 96 12.50 -3.15 -20.33
N GLN A 97 13.10 -1.96 -20.40
CA GLN A 97 13.41 -1.13 -19.23
C GLN A 97 13.23 0.35 -19.58
N SER A 98 12.61 1.09 -18.68
CA SER A 98 12.49 2.54 -18.71
C SER A 98 12.80 3.12 -17.32
N GLU A 99 12.66 4.44 -17.16
CA GLU A 99 12.80 5.08 -15.85
C GLU A 99 11.69 4.67 -14.86
N THR A 100 10.51 4.31 -15.38
CA THR A 100 9.34 3.98 -14.57
C THR A 100 9.08 2.48 -14.45
N ASP A 101 9.58 1.67 -15.39
CA ASP A 101 9.22 0.26 -15.50
C ASP A 101 10.41 -0.62 -15.90
N SER A 102 10.41 -1.86 -15.40
CA SER A 102 11.24 -2.95 -15.93
C SER A 102 10.37 -4.19 -16.12
N VAL A 103 10.36 -4.75 -17.33
CA VAL A 103 9.52 -5.89 -17.71
C VAL A 103 10.38 -7.13 -17.89
N TYR A 104 10.03 -8.20 -17.20
CA TYR A 104 10.70 -9.51 -17.26
C TYR A 104 9.71 -10.58 -17.73
N ALA A 105 10.18 -11.49 -18.59
CA ALA A 105 9.43 -12.68 -19.00
C ALA A 105 10.00 -13.91 -18.31
N CYS A 106 9.19 -14.59 -17.52
CA CYS A 106 9.56 -15.82 -16.85
C CYS A 106 9.36 -17.04 -17.77
N SER A 107 10.06 -18.13 -17.48
CA SER A 107 9.99 -19.39 -18.28
C SER A 107 8.61 -20.07 -18.26
N ASP A 108 7.77 -19.77 -17.27
CA ASP A 108 6.41 -20.28 -17.13
C ASP A 108 5.35 -19.44 -17.90
N GLY A 109 5.78 -18.44 -18.69
CA GLY A 109 4.91 -17.53 -19.42
C GLY A 109 4.38 -16.35 -18.62
N THR A 110 4.80 -16.21 -17.36
CA THR A 110 4.46 -15.02 -16.53
C THR A 110 5.32 -13.83 -16.95
N PHE A 111 4.71 -12.66 -17.05
CA PHE A 111 5.41 -11.39 -17.16
C PHE A 111 5.38 -10.65 -15.82
N LEU A 112 6.56 -10.26 -15.32
CA LEU A 112 6.72 -9.43 -14.14
C LEU A 112 7.01 -8.00 -14.59
N VAL A 113 6.17 -7.06 -14.16
CA VAL A 113 6.36 -5.62 -14.42
C VAL A 113 6.72 -4.94 -13.11
N PHE A 114 7.98 -4.57 -12.96
CA PHE A 114 8.47 -3.81 -11.81
C PHE A 114 8.16 -2.34 -12.03
N LYS A 115 7.33 -1.77 -11.19
CA LYS A 115 6.96 -0.35 -11.21
C LYS A 115 7.81 0.43 -10.23
N MET A 116 8.60 1.36 -10.76
CA MET A 116 9.48 2.21 -9.97
C MET A 116 8.70 3.24 -9.16
N ASP A 117 9.23 3.61 -8.01
CA ASP A 117 8.67 4.67 -7.21
C ASP A 117 9.15 6.04 -7.71
N SER A 118 8.21 6.98 -7.89
CA SER A 118 8.52 8.32 -8.40
C SER A 118 9.21 9.22 -7.37
N TYR A 119 9.06 8.92 -6.08
CA TYR A 119 9.57 9.71 -4.95
C TYR A 119 10.76 9.05 -4.26
N GLN A 120 10.86 7.73 -4.29
CA GLN A 120 11.99 6.94 -3.78
C GLN A 120 12.80 6.38 -4.95
N LYS A 121 13.69 7.23 -5.49
CA LYS A 121 14.48 6.92 -6.70
C LYS A 121 15.25 5.60 -6.57
N GLY A 122 15.17 4.77 -7.60
CA GLY A 122 15.82 3.47 -7.66
C GLY A 122 15.12 2.36 -6.89
N CYS A 123 14.01 2.65 -6.20
CA CYS A 123 13.22 1.67 -5.49
C CYS A 123 12.01 1.21 -6.29
N VAL A 124 11.63 -0.05 -6.13
CA VAL A 124 10.42 -0.62 -6.72
C VAL A 124 9.26 -0.45 -5.73
N ARG A 125 8.18 0.17 -6.19
CA ARG A 125 6.95 0.35 -5.40
C ARG A 125 6.12 -0.91 -5.36
N TYR A 126 5.91 -1.52 -6.54
CA TYR A 126 5.15 -2.78 -6.67
C TYR A 126 5.57 -3.57 -7.91
N VAL A 127 5.20 -4.84 -7.90
CA VAL A 127 5.40 -5.76 -9.03
C VAL A 127 4.05 -6.29 -9.48
N ASP A 128 3.73 -6.08 -10.76
CA ASP A 128 2.55 -6.65 -11.41
C ASP A 128 2.90 -7.99 -12.06
N TYR A 129 2.02 -8.97 -11.88
CA TYR A 129 2.13 -10.30 -12.44
C TYR A 129 1.06 -10.49 -13.53
N HIS A 130 1.51 -10.59 -14.77
CA HIS A 130 0.64 -10.79 -15.92
C HIS A 130 0.79 -12.19 -16.50
N VAL A 131 -0.33 -12.83 -16.80
CA VAL A 131 -0.41 -14.09 -17.54
C VAL A 131 -1.39 -13.90 -18.69
N ASN A 132 -0.98 -14.24 -19.91
CA ASN A 132 -1.78 -14.03 -21.12
C ASN A 132 -2.34 -12.60 -21.25
N GLY A 133 -1.53 -11.59 -20.88
CA GLY A 133 -1.91 -10.18 -20.92
C GLY A 133 -2.84 -9.71 -19.79
N MET A 134 -3.28 -10.60 -18.93
CA MET A 134 -4.15 -10.27 -17.81
C MET A 134 -3.36 -10.07 -16.51
N LEU A 135 -3.62 -8.99 -15.78
CA LEU A 135 -3.10 -8.76 -14.44
C LEU A 135 -3.78 -9.72 -13.47
N LEU A 136 -3.01 -10.64 -12.87
CA LEU A 136 -3.51 -11.61 -11.89
C LEU A 136 -3.26 -11.18 -10.45
N LYS A 137 -2.10 -10.60 -10.17
CA LYS A 137 -1.78 -10.07 -8.85
C LYS A 137 -0.80 -8.91 -8.92
N ARG A 138 -0.81 -8.09 -7.88
CA ARG A 138 0.15 -7.03 -7.61
C ARG A 138 0.74 -7.20 -6.23
N GLU A 139 2.04 -7.14 -6.10
CA GLU A 139 2.73 -7.17 -4.82
C GLU A 139 3.39 -5.83 -4.53
N TRP A 140 3.01 -5.20 -3.42
CA TRP A 140 3.57 -3.93 -2.94
C TRP A 140 4.73 -4.18 -2.00
N TYR A 141 5.75 -3.34 -2.09
CA TYR A 141 6.99 -3.49 -1.35
C TYR A 141 7.37 -2.23 -0.58
N GLY A 142 7.80 -2.42 0.68
CA GLY A 142 8.58 -1.50 1.49
C GLY A 142 9.98 -2.09 1.65
N THR A 143 10.41 -2.36 2.90
CA THR A 143 11.61 -3.16 3.21
C THR A 143 11.40 -4.65 2.93
N SER A 144 10.14 -5.07 2.94
CA SER A 144 9.68 -6.42 2.60
C SER A 144 8.38 -6.33 1.80
N LYS A 145 7.76 -7.46 1.50
CA LYS A 145 6.43 -7.47 0.88
C LYS A 145 5.38 -7.00 1.89
N LEU A 146 4.64 -5.95 1.53
CA LEU A 146 3.60 -5.33 2.36
C LEU A 146 2.21 -5.92 2.09
N VAL A 147 1.79 -5.84 0.83
CA VAL A 147 0.43 -6.20 0.40
C VAL A 147 0.49 -6.98 -0.89
N THR A 148 -0.36 -7.99 -1.02
CA THR A 148 -0.66 -8.65 -2.30
C THR A 148 -2.12 -8.40 -2.64
N GLU A 149 -2.37 -7.77 -3.79
CA GLU A 149 -3.69 -7.63 -4.40
C GLU A 149 -3.88 -8.72 -5.44
N TYR A 150 -5.02 -9.40 -5.42
CA TYR A 150 -5.40 -10.41 -6.41
C TYR A 150 -6.53 -9.88 -7.27
N PHE A 151 -6.44 -10.12 -8.57
CA PHE A 151 -7.37 -9.60 -9.56
C PHE A 151 -8.11 -10.72 -10.28
N GLU A 152 -9.39 -10.50 -10.51
CA GLU A 152 -10.21 -11.27 -11.42
C GLU A 152 -10.91 -10.30 -12.39
N LYS A 153 -10.68 -10.47 -13.70
CA LYS A 153 -11.23 -9.58 -14.75
C LYS A 153 -10.99 -8.10 -14.47
N GLY A 154 -9.80 -7.75 -13.96
CA GLY A 154 -9.41 -6.38 -13.63
C GLY A 154 -9.97 -5.83 -12.31
N ILE A 155 -10.73 -6.62 -11.57
CA ILE A 155 -11.33 -6.22 -10.29
C ILE A 155 -10.54 -6.88 -9.16
N ILE A 156 -10.22 -6.12 -8.10
CA ILE A 156 -9.58 -6.68 -6.91
C ILE A 156 -10.61 -7.54 -6.16
N ILE A 157 -10.26 -8.82 -5.97
CA ILE A 157 -11.08 -9.79 -5.24
C ILE A 157 -10.54 -10.13 -3.85
N ARG A 158 -9.24 -9.87 -3.60
CA ARG A 158 -8.58 -10.13 -2.32
C ARG A 158 -7.40 -9.20 -2.15
N ARG A 159 -7.15 -8.77 -0.90
CA ARG A 159 -5.89 -8.18 -0.46
C ARG A 159 -5.37 -8.94 0.75
N SER A 160 -4.09 -9.29 0.72
CA SER A 160 -3.40 -9.93 1.83
C SER A 160 -2.28 -9.02 2.33
N TYR A 161 -2.28 -8.69 3.62
CA TYR A 161 -1.30 -7.85 4.30
C TYR A 161 -0.32 -8.75 5.02
N HIS A 162 0.97 -8.55 4.79
CA HIS A 162 2.02 -9.47 5.21
C HIS A 162 2.85 -8.94 6.36
N ASN A 163 3.22 -9.82 7.26
CA ASN A 163 4.32 -9.63 8.19
C ASN A 163 5.67 -9.64 7.46
N LYS A 164 6.75 -9.18 8.12
CA LYS A 164 8.12 -9.17 7.59
C LYS A 164 8.58 -10.56 7.12
N ASP A 165 8.15 -11.60 7.80
CA ASP A 165 8.44 -13.00 7.45
C ASP A 165 7.60 -13.54 6.28
N GLY A 166 6.71 -12.71 5.72
CA GLY A 166 5.85 -13.05 4.59
C GLY A 166 4.54 -13.74 4.97
N ARG A 167 4.32 -14.08 6.25
CA ARG A 167 3.03 -14.61 6.71
C ARG A 167 1.93 -13.56 6.62
N ILE A 168 0.72 -14.00 6.30
CA ILE A 168 -0.45 -13.12 6.21
C ILE A 168 -0.96 -12.82 7.61
N ALA A 169 -1.01 -11.53 7.96
CA ALA A 169 -1.53 -11.05 9.23
C ALA A 169 -2.99 -10.59 9.13
N PHE A 170 -3.35 -9.97 8.00
CA PHE A 170 -4.69 -9.44 7.76
C PHE A 170 -5.10 -9.62 6.30
N GLU A 171 -6.39 -9.81 6.04
CA GLU A 171 -6.95 -9.95 4.69
C GLU A 171 -8.27 -9.22 4.51
N GLU A 172 -8.47 -8.75 3.29
CA GLU A 172 -9.76 -8.32 2.75
C GLU A 172 -10.18 -9.32 1.66
N LEU A 173 -11.37 -9.86 1.76
CA LEU A 173 -11.94 -10.86 0.84
C LEU A 173 -13.24 -10.32 0.27
N LYS A 174 -13.33 -10.18 -1.06
CA LYS A 174 -14.54 -9.71 -1.71
C LYS A 174 -15.60 -10.81 -1.75
N GLN A 175 -16.81 -10.49 -1.29
CA GLN A 175 -17.99 -11.34 -1.38
C GLN A 175 -19.13 -10.58 -2.07
N GLY A 176 -19.31 -10.82 -3.37
CA GLY A 176 -20.27 -10.06 -4.17
C GLY A 176 -19.94 -8.56 -4.16
N THR A 177 -20.80 -7.74 -3.59
CA THR A 177 -20.61 -6.28 -3.45
C THR A 177 -19.93 -5.87 -2.13
N SER A 178 -19.82 -6.78 -1.18
CA SER A 178 -19.28 -6.53 0.17
C SER A 178 -17.84 -7.04 0.33
N TRP A 179 -17.22 -6.65 1.43
CA TRP A 179 -15.92 -7.12 1.86
C TRP A 179 -16.03 -7.83 3.22
N LEU A 180 -15.38 -8.97 3.31
CA LEU A 180 -15.12 -9.70 4.55
C LEU A 180 -13.67 -9.48 4.95
N TYR A 181 -13.40 -9.42 6.25
CA TYR A 181 -12.06 -9.18 6.78
C TYR A 181 -11.62 -10.34 7.66
N ARG A 182 -10.34 -10.71 7.58
CA ARG A 182 -9.75 -11.75 8.41
C ARG A 182 -8.51 -11.21 9.12
N LEU A 183 -8.52 -11.29 10.46
CA LEU A 183 -7.39 -10.94 11.32
C LEU A 183 -6.90 -12.19 12.05
N GLY A 184 -5.83 -12.81 11.57
CA GLY A 184 -5.39 -14.12 12.00
C GLY A 184 -6.46 -15.19 11.75
N THR A 185 -7.04 -15.76 12.79
CA THR A 185 -8.16 -16.72 12.72
C THR A 185 -9.53 -16.08 12.87
N GLU A 186 -9.61 -14.81 13.26
CA GLU A 186 -10.86 -14.08 13.50
C GLU A 186 -11.44 -13.53 12.20
N ILE A 187 -12.75 -13.72 12.00
CA ILE A 187 -13.50 -13.15 10.89
C ILE A 187 -14.26 -11.91 11.39
N LEU A 188 -14.02 -10.77 10.72
CA LEU A 188 -14.71 -9.50 10.98
C LEU A 188 -15.62 -9.21 9.78
N VAL A 189 -16.91 -9.04 10.03
CA VAL A 189 -17.89 -8.90 8.94
C VAL A 189 -18.12 -7.46 8.50
N THR A 190 -17.63 -6.48 9.26
CA THR A 190 -17.81 -5.06 8.94
C THR A 190 -16.51 -4.28 9.01
N LYS A 191 -16.41 -3.25 8.15
CA LYS A 191 -15.30 -2.27 8.21
C LYS A 191 -15.25 -1.56 9.57
N THR A 192 -16.40 -1.34 10.21
CA THR A 192 -16.50 -0.70 11.53
C THR A 192 -15.77 -1.52 12.61
N GLU A 193 -15.90 -2.85 12.59
CA GLU A 193 -15.17 -3.72 13.51
C GLU A 193 -13.67 -3.63 13.29
N VAL A 194 -13.22 -3.65 12.03
CA VAL A 194 -11.81 -3.48 11.67
C VAL A 194 -11.28 -2.15 12.17
N MET A 195 -12.02 -1.05 11.94
CA MET A 195 -11.62 0.29 12.40
C MET A 195 -11.58 0.40 13.93
N ARG A 196 -12.50 -0.26 14.64
CA ARG A 196 -12.45 -0.31 16.12
C ARG A 196 -11.18 -1.02 16.61
N ARG A 197 -10.78 -2.14 15.97
CA ARG A 197 -9.52 -2.84 16.27
C ARG A 197 -8.29 -1.99 15.96
N PHE A 198 -8.33 -1.24 14.85
CA PHE A 198 -7.26 -0.32 14.50
C PHE A 198 -7.11 0.81 15.53
N LEU A 199 -8.20 1.48 15.89
CA LEU A 199 -8.19 2.59 16.86
C LEU A 199 -7.64 2.15 18.22
N ALA A 200 -7.96 0.92 18.66
CA ALA A 200 -7.44 0.36 19.90
C ALA A 200 -5.90 0.13 19.87
N ARG A 201 -5.26 0.17 18.71
CA ARG A 201 -3.80 0.04 18.56
C ARG A 201 -3.07 1.37 18.46
N LEU A 202 -3.80 2.48 18.24
CA LEU A 202 -3.18 3.79 18.21
C LEU A 202 -2.72 4.17 19.63
N PRO A 203 -1.51 4.80 19.76
CA PRO A 203 -1.03 5.30 21.03
C PRO A 203 -1.75 6.60 21.40
N LEU A 204 -3.07 6.51 21.64
CA LEU A 204 -3.88 7.64 22.09
C LEU A 204 -3.58 7.93 23.56
N THR A 205 -3.36 9.18 23.90
CA THR A 205 -3.22 9.63 25.28
C THR A 205 -4.59 9.96 25.86
N THR A 206 -4.75 9.90 27.19
CA THR A 206 -6.00 10.24 27.89
C THR A 206 -6.46 11.69 27.68
N ALA A 207 -5.60 12.54 27.12
CA ALA A 207 -5.94 13.91 26.72
C ALA A 207 -6.69 13.97 25.36
N ASP A 208 -6.81 12.85 24.65
CA ASP A 208 -7.41 12.75 23.31
C ASP A 208 -8.84 12.20 23.35
N THR A 209 -9.43 11.98 24.55
CA THR A 209 -10.80 11.46 24.77
C THR A 209 -11.76 12.59 25.33
#